data_60081798ee0c3289457e862c67431345
#
_entry.id   60081798ee0c3289457e862c67431345
#
_cell.length_a   1.000
_cell.length_b   1.000
_cell.length_c   1.000
_cell.angle_alpha   90.00
_cell.angle_beta   90.00
_cell.angle_gamma   90.00
#
_symmetry.space_group_name_H-M   'P 1'
#
loop_
_entity.id
_entity.type
_entity.pdbx_description
1 polymer ?
#
loop_
_entity_poly.entity_id
_entity_poly.type
_entity_poly.pdbx_seq_one_letter_code
_entity_poly.pdbx_strand_id
1 'polypeptide(L)'
;MVYFQNTGFYQSKRRIKQHCLIEKVISMSTTSQKHRNFVAEPMNDKPVTDLAGIGEVLGKRLTAKGFDKAYVVLGQFLVLKKNRDLFVDWLKDDAGANSKQAADCYQCLNDWCDEFL
;
A
#
# COMPACT_ATOMS: atom_id res chain seq x y z
N MET A 1 0.80 -22.72 -17.04
CA MET A 1 1.16 -22.41 -16.70
C MET A 1 1.36 -22.20 -16.48
N VAL A 2 1.14 -22.47 -16.26
CA VAL A 2 1.52 -22.06 -15.82
C VAL A 2 1.44 -22.03 -15.32
N TYR A 3 1.13 -22.37 -15.04
CA TYR A 3 1.26 -22.08 -14.27
C TYR A 3 1.49 -22.29 -13.87
N PHE A 4 1.29 -22.85 -13.77
CA PHE A 4 1.66 -22.78 -13.08
C PHE A 4 1.97 -22.95 -12.78
N GLN A 5 1.71 -23.19 -12.80
CA GLN A 5 2.21 -23.35 -12.45
C GLN A 5 2.51 -23.32 -11.80
N ASN A 6 2.26 -23.70 -11.64
CA ASN A 6 2.68 -23.69 -11.15
C ASN A 6 2.76 -23.67 -10.04
N THR A 7 2.94 -24.44 -9.45
CA THR A 7 2.74 -24.22 -8.06
C THR A 7 3.99 -24.30 -7.24
N GLY A 8 4.77 -25.25 -7.45
CA GLY A 8 6.07 -25.31 -6.81
C GLY A 8 6.88 -24.06 -7.07
N PHE A 9 6.80 -23.60 -8.24
CA PHE A 9 7.43 -22.35 -8.61
C PHE A 9 6.85 -21.20 -7.80
N TYR A 10 5.57 -21.21 -7.59
CA TYR A 10 4.89 -20.18 -6.84
C TYR A 10 5.37 -20.15 -5.38
N GLN A 11 5.57 -21.31 -4.80
CA GLN A 11 6.08 -21.42 -3.43
C GLN A 11 7.50 -20.87 -3.33
N SER A 12 8.34 -21.17 -4.30
CA SER A 12 9.68 -20.62 -4.36
C SER A 12 9.67 -19.10 -4.37
N LYS A 13 8.79 -18.56 -5.19
CA LYS A 13 8.66 -17.12 -5.30
C LYS A 13 8.24 -16.50 -3.97
N ARG A 14 7.35 -17.15 -3.26
CA ARG A 14 6.93 -16.69 -1.95
C ARG A 14 8.08 -16.67 -0.97
N ARG A 15 8.91 -17.69 -1.01
CA ARG A 15 10.04 -17.80 -0.13
C ARG A 15 11.02 -16.67 -0.35
N ILE A 16 11.25 -16.32 -1.62
CA ILE A 16 12.11 -15.21 -1.97
C ILE A 16 11.54 -13.90 -1.43
N LYS A 17 10.24 -13.71 -1.58
CA LYS A 17 9.59 -12.52 -1.07
C LYS A 17 9.73 -12.40 0.43
N GLN A 18 9.65 -13.52 1.13
CA GLN A 18 9.79 -13.51 2.57
C GLN A 18 11.19 -13.08 2.99
N HIS A 19 12.20 -13.53 2.25
CA HIS A 19 13.55 -13.11 2.51
C HIS A 19 13.71 -11.61 2.31
N CYS A 20 13.15 -11.09 1.23
CA CYS A 20 13.18 -9.65 0.97
C CYS A 20 12.44 -8.88 2.05
N LEU A 21 11.37 -9.46 2.58
CA LEU A 21 10.61 -8.83 3.63
C LEU A 21 11.44 -8.65 4.90
N ILE A 22 12.27 -9.61 5.21
CA ILE A 22 13.16 -9.49 6.36
C ILE A 22 14.10 -8.30 6.20
N GLU A 23 14.66 -8.15 5.01
CA GLU A 23 15.50 -7.00 4.72
C GLU A 23 14.73 -5.70 4.83
N LYS A 24 13.50 -5.69 4.32
CA LYS A 24 12.66 -4.52 4.42
C LYS A 24 12.37 -4.16 5.87
N VAL A 25 12.15 -5.15 6.70
CA VAL A 25 11.89 -4.89 8.12
C VAL A 25 13.07 -4.16 8.74
N ILE A 26 14.29 -4.55 8.38
CA ILE A 26 15.47 -3.86 8.88
C ILE A 26 15.50 -2.41 8.40
N SER A 27 15.28 -2.19 7.10
CA SER A 27 15.30 -0.84 6.55
C SER A 27 14.06 -0.04 6.95
N MET A 28 12.99 -0.76 7.34
CA MET A 28 11.74 -0.15 7.76
C MET A 28 11.65 0.08 9.25
N SER A 29 12.77 0.01 9.95
CA SER A 29 12.77 0.25 11.38
C SER A 29 12.24 1.64 11.74
N THR A 30 12.25 2.57 10.77
CA THR A 30 11.73 3.91 10.96
C THR A 30 10.28 4.06 10.52
N THR A 31 9.67 3.03 9.92
CA THR A 31 8.28 3.12 9.48
C THR A 31 7.34 2.93 10.66
N SER A 32 6.12 3.43 10.51
CA SER A 32 5.13 3.35 11.56
C SER A 32 4.61 1.93 11.74
N GLN A 33 4.09 1.64 12.92
CA GLN A 33 3.42 0.37 13.18
C GLN A 33 2.23 0.18 12.25
N LYS A 34 1.56 1.27 11.92
CA LYS A 34 0.42 1.25 11.01
C LYS A 34 0.82 0.71 9.64
N HIS A 35 1.96 1.15 9.14
CA HIS A 35 2.51 0.64 7.87
C HIS A 35 2.77 -0.85 7.95
N ARG A 36 3.45 -1.29 8.99
CA ARG A 36 3.80 -2.70 9.16
C ARG A 36 2.55 -3.57 9.27
N ASN A 37 1.56 -3.09 10.01
CA ASN A 37 0.32 -3.84 10.16
C ASN A 37 -0.42 -3.99 8.85
N PHE A 38 -0.42 -2.94 8.04
CA PHE A 38 -1.14 -2.96 6.77
C PHE A 38 -0.53 -3.95 5.79
N VAL A 39 0.80 -3.97 5.70
CA VAL A 39 1.47 -4.83 4.72
C VAL A 39 1.62 -6.28 5.19
N ALA A 40 1.21 -6.58 6.42
CA ALA A 40 1.37 -7.92 6.98
C ALA A 40 0.26 -8.88 6.55
N GLU A 41 -0.84 -8.38 6.01
CA GLU A 41 -2.00 -9.21 5.71
C GLU A 41 -2.77 -8.66 4.53
N PRO A 42 -3.64 -9.49 3.91
CA PRO A 42 -4.45 -9.02 2.79
C PRO A 42 -5.33 -7.83 3.20
N MET A 43 -5.58 -6.98 2.22
CA MET A 43 -6.28 -5.71 2.45
C MET A 43 -7.75 -5.88 2.81
N ASN A 44 -8.43 -6.80 2.16
CA ASN A 44 -9.87 -7.06 2.36
C ASN A 44 -10.67 -5.74 2.41
N ASP A 45 -11.51 -5.58 3.42
CA ASP A 45 -12.39 -4.41 3.56
C ASP A 45 -11.83 -3.36 4.49
N LYS A 46 -10.53 -3.31 4.69
CA LYS A 46 -9.94 -2.33 5.60
C LYS A 46 -10.34 -0.92 5.20
N PRO A 47 -10.67 -0.08 6.18
CA PRO A 47 -11.00 1.31 5.88
C PRO A 47 -9.78 2.07 5.39
N VAL A 48 -10.02 3.15 4.69
CA VAL A 48 -8.93 3.97 4.14
C VAL A 48 -8.01 4.48 5.24
N THR A 49 -8.52 4.66 6.45
CA THR A 49 -7.72 5.14 7.57
C THR A 49 -6.66 4.15 8.05
N ASP A 50 -6.72 2.90 7.60
CA ASP A 50 -5.69 1.92 7.94
C ASP A 50 -4.42 2.10 7.11
N LEU A 51 -4.50 2.86 6.04
CA LEU A 51 -3.32 3.17 5.24
C LEU A 51 -2.37 4.10 5.99
N ALA A 52 -1.08 3.82 5.92
CA ALA A 52 -0.10 4.69 6.56
C ALA A 52 -0.21 6.10 5.98
N GLY A 53 -0.05 7.08 6.82
CA GLY A 53 -0.17 8.48 6.41
C GLY A 53 -1.60 9.00 6.35
N ILE A 54 -2.60 8.13 6.41
CA ILE A 54 -4.00 8.54 6.34
C ILE A 54 -4.60 8.52 7.74
N GLY A 55 -4.75 9.69 8.31
CA GLY A 55 -5.40 9.84 9.61
C GLY A 55 -6.87 10.11 9.44
N GLU A 56 -7.52 10.51 10.53
CA GLU A 56 -8.96 10.74 10.54
C GLU A 56 -9.38 11.85 9.58
N VAL A 57 -8.63 12.94 9.54
CA VAL A 57 -8.99 14.08 8.69
C VAL A 57 -8.88 13.70 7.21
N LEU A 58 -7.76 13.11 6.82
CA LEU A 58 -7.59 12.69 5.43
C LEU A 58 -8.57 11.58 5.08
N GLY A 59 -8.81 10.67 6.01
CA GLY A 59 -9.79 9.60 5.79
C GLY A 59 -11.17 10.14 5.52
N LYS A 60 -11.59 11.16 6.25
CA LYS A 60 -12.90 11.78 6.03
C LYS A 60 -12.98 12.45 4.67
N ARG A 61 -11.91 13.14 4.28
CA ARG A 61 -11.88 13.81 2.97
C ARG A 61 -11.94 12.80 1.83
N LEU A 62 -11.18 11.71 1.96
CA LEU A 62 -11.18 10.66 0.94
C LEU A 62 -12.53 9.97 0.88
N THR A 63 -13.13 9.68 2.03
CA THR A 63 -14.45 9.04 2.09
C THR A 63 -15.49 9.93 1.40
N ALA A 64 -15.42 11.23 1.62
CA ALA A 64 -16.36 12.16 0.99
C ALA A 64 -16.26 12.14 -0.52
N LYS A 65 -15.12 11.73 -1.06
CA LYS A 65 -14.89 11.64 -2.51
C LYS A 65 -15.07 10.22 -3.04
N GLY A 66 -15.53 9.31 -2.21
CA GLY A 66 -15.79 7.92 -2.62
C GLY A 66 -14.66 6.97 -2.34
N PHE A 67 -13.56 7.42 -1.75
CA PHE A 67 -12.42 6.56 -1.43
C PHE A 67 -12.49 6.16 0.05
N ASP A 68 -13.51 5.39 0.39
CA ASP A 68 -13.76 5.02 1.78
C ASP A 68 -13.02 3.78 2.24
N LYS A 69 -12.59 2.93 1.30
CA LYS A 69 -11.87 1.71 1.62
C LYS A 69 -10.46 1.77 1.07
N ALA A 70 -9.54 1.05 1.71
CA ALA A 70 -8.16 1.02 1.26
C ALA A 70 -8.05 0.52 -0.18
N TYR A 71 -8.87 -0.48 -0.56
CA TYR A 71 -8.78 -1.03 -1.91
C TYR A 71 -9.23 -0.03 -2.98
N VAL A 72 -10.06 0.96 -2.62
CA VAL A 72 -10.45 1.98 -3.58
C VAL A 72 -9.26 2.90 -3.87
N VAL A 73 -8.50 3.25 -2.82
CA VAL A 73 -7.28 4.02 -3.00
C VAL A 73 -6.24 3.20 -3.75
N LEU A 74 -6.17 1.88 -3.48
CA LEU A 74 -5.31 0.99 -4.25
C LEU A 74 -5.66 1.05 -5.73
N GLY A 75 -6.96 1.07 -6.05
CA GLY A 75 -7.39 1.19 -7.44
C GLY A 75 -6.83 2.43 -8.11
N GLN A 76 -6.90 3.55 -7.42
CA GLN A 76 -6.35 4.80 -7.95
C GLN A 76 -4.83 4.71 -8.12
N PHE A 77 -4.16 4.10 -7.16
CA PHE A 77 -2.71 3.86 -7.23
C PHE A 77 -2.35 3.05 -8.47
N LEU A 78 -3.14 2.02 -8.76
CA LEU A 78 -2.90 1.19 -9.93
C LEU A 78 -3.24 1.91 -11.24
N VAL A 79 -4.30 2.71 -11.23
CA VAL A 79 -4.65 3.53 -12.40
C VAL A 79 -3.51 4.48 -12.74
N LEU A 80 -2.84 5.00 -11.73
CA LEU A 80 -1.70 5.88 -11.91
C LEU A 80 -0.40 5.10 -12.15
N LYS A 81 -0.51 3.80 -12.43
CA LYS A 81 0.59 2.92 -12.81
C LYS A 81 1.67 2.82 -11.75
N LYS A 82 1.28 2.94 -10.48
CA LYS A 82 2.22 2.87 -9.35
C LYS A 82 3.27 3.98 -9.40
N ASN A 83 2.99 5.05 -10.13
CA ASN A 83 3.92 6.17 -10.27
C ASN A 83 3.88 7.00 -9.00
N ARG A 84 5.04 7.17 -8.36
CA ARG A 84 5.13 7.87 -7.09
C ARG A 84 4.69 9.31 -7.21
N ASP A 85 5.21 10.02 -8.20
CA ASP A 85 4.93 11.45 -8.33
C ASP A 85 3.46 11.72 -8.63
N LEU A 86 2.87 10.92 -9.51
CA LEU A 86 1.47 11.08 -9.86
C LEU A 86 0.58 10.78 -8.66
N PHE A 87 0.89 9.72 -7.93
CA PHE A 87 0.07 9.35 -6.76
C PHE A 87 0.19 10.39 -5.64
N VAL A 88 1.41 10.83 -5.37
CA VAL A 88 1.63 11.82 -4.32
C VAL A 88 0.91 13.13 -4.67
N ASP A 89 1.02 13.57 -5.91
CA ASP A 89 0.34 14.79 -6.37
C ASP A 89 -1.17 14.65 -6.26
N TRP A 90 -1.69 13.49 -6.67
CA TRP A 90 -3.13 13.25 -6.58
C TRP A 90 -3.61 13.33 -5.13
N LEU A 91 -2.90 12.69 -4.23
CA LEU A 91 -3.32 12.66 -2.82
C LEU A 91 -3.23 14.04 -2.18
N LYS A 92 -2.21 14.81 -2.55
CA LYS A 92 -2.09 16.17 -2.07
C LYS A 92 -3.23 17.06 -2.58
N ASP A 93 -3.57 16.91 -3.85
CA ASP A 93 -4.59 17.75 -4.46
C ASP A 93 -6.00 17.35 -3.99
N ASP A 94 -6.29 16.07 -3.96
CA ASP A 94 -7.64 15.60 -3.66
C ASP A 94 -7.95 15.56 -2.17
N ALA A 95 -6.99 15.16 -1.36
CA ALA A 95 -7.23 14.99 0.07
C ALA A 95 -6.56 16.07 0.93
N GLY A 96 -5.72 16.88 0.33
CA GLY A 96 -5.00 17.89 1.08
C GLY A 96 -3.89 17.32 1.94
N ALA A 97 -3.35 16.18 1.55
CA ALA A 97 -2.24 15.57 2.29
C ALA A 97 -0.97 16.41 2.13
N ASN A 98 -0.14 16.39 3.16
CA ASN A 98 1.18 16.98 3.01
C ASN A 98 2.12 15.97 2.35
N SER A 99 3.35 16.40 2.04
CA SER A 99 4.30 15.57 1.33
C SER A 99 4.62 14.26 2.08
N LYS A 100 4.76 14.36 3.40
CA LYS A 100 5.08 13.17 4.20
C LYS A 100 3.92 12.19 4.22
N GLN A 101 2.72 12.67 4.43
CA GLN A 101 1.52 11.81 4.46
C GLN A 101 1.34 11.10 3.13
N ALA A 102 1.49 11.84 2.04
CA ALA A 102 1.32 11.26 0.71
C ALA A 102 2.42 10.24 0.41
N ALA A 103 3.66 10.53 0.80
CA ALA A 103 4.76 9.59 0.58
C ALA A 103 4.60 8.33 1.42
N ASP A 104 4.13 8.47 2.65
CA ASP A 104 3.89 7.31 3.52
C ASP A 104 2.80 6.41 2.93
N CYS A 105 1.74 7.01 2.41
CA CYS A 105 0.66 6.25 1.80
C CYS A 105 1.15 5.53 0.54
N TYR A 106 1.91 6.22 -0.29
CA TYR A 106 2.49 5.62 -1.48
C TYR A 106 3.34 4.40 -1.12
N GLN A 107 4.23 4.57 -0.14
CA GLN A 107 5.14 3.48 0.23
C GLN A 107 4.36 2.30 0.79
N CYS A 108 3.33 2.57 1.57
CA CYS A 108 2.48 1.53 2.14
C CYS A 108 1.82 0.70 1.04
N LEU A 109 1.23 1.35 0.05
CA LEU A 109 0.59 0.65 -1.05
C LEU A 109 1.59 -0.09 -1.93
N ASN A 110 2.74 0.53 -2.18
CA ASN A 110 3.78 -0.10 -2.98
C ASN A 110 4.30 -1.37 -2.31
N ASP A 111 4.55 -1.31 -1.01
CA ASP A 111 5.03 -2.47 -0.27
C ASP A 111 3.95 -3.56 -0.19
N TRP A 112 2.69 -3.16 -0.03
CA TRP A 112 1.60 -4.12 -0.03
C TRP A 112 1.52 -4.85 -1.38
N CYS A 113 1.66 -4.10 -2.47
CA CYS A 113 1.64 -4.71 -3.80
C CYS A 113 2.80 -5.69 -4.00
N ASP A 114 3.98 -5.34 -3.47
CA ASP A 114 5.14 -6.25 -3.54
C ASP A 114 4.86 -7.57 -2.84
N GLU A 115 4.06 -7.54 -1.79
CA GLU A 115 3.78 -8.72 -0.99
C GLU A 115 2.60 -9.52 -1.55
N PHE A 116 1.54 -8.86 -2.03
CA PHE A 116 0.29 -9.53 -2.35
C PHE A 116 -0.12 -9.48 -3.82
N LEU A 117 0.54 -8.69 -4.61
CA LEU A 117 0.35 -8.66 -6.04
C LEU A 117 1.57 -9.22 -6.75
#